data_da24a1a1cd2b6778af83e1663b5a5b2f
#
_entry.id   da24a1a1cd2b6778af83e1663b5a5b2f
#
_cell.length_a   1.000
_cell.length_b   1.000
_cell.length_c   1.000
_cell.angle_alpha   90.00
_cell.angle_beta   90.00
_cell.angle_gamma   90.00
#
_symmetry.space_group_name_H-M   'P 1'
#
loop_
_entity.id
_entity.type
_entity.pdbx_description
1 polymer ?
#
loop_
_entity_poly.entity_id
_entity_poly.type
_entity_poly.pdbx_seq_one_letter_code
_entity_poly.pdbx_strand_id
1 'polypeptide(L)'
;MWEKVLELVKHSTDPMVFSAFFSSVEPVNFADGLFSIRTNNALTAEYVKKNLGSFIEENLSKEAGSPVTLKVIVNGEPEEESVPSPVSPDSESKESVLRAQDPPKLNRNYVFSNFIIGPSNQYAHAAAYDVANNPGVSYNPLFIYGGSGLGKTHLMQAIGNAIYERDNSKRILYITCENFCSDFQASLSFKNNVHQFREKYRSNYDVILIDDVQHLSLVNRTQDEFFQLFEYLFANNCQIVMTCDKSPRELKNISDRLITRFEWGVVADIQPPDFETRQAIIKKKCQDRGFKIDDDVCSFLAGKIQNHVREIEGVLTRLRIYASVQNQPISIKLAKECMKEYVSDQNISLDVIKRAVAAYFDISISDLTSHRRPKNIAKPRQLAMFLCRSMTNSSLNEIAASFGGKDHTTVLYACKKIEETKNSDDELNFQIDALKKYIMKNRREESDR
;
A
#
# COMPACT_ATOMS: atom_id res chain seq x y z
N MET A 1 25.11 -31.58 -17.04
CA MET A 1 23.98 -30.74 -17.49
C MET A 1 23.81 -29.50 -16.59
N TRP A 2 23.48 -29.64 -15.31
CA TRP A 2 23.26 -28.49 -14.41
C TRP A 2 24.44 -27.54 -14.28
N GLU A 3 25.65 -28.03 -14.11
CA GLU A 3 26.84 -27.18 -13.98
C GLU A 3 27.09 -26.28 -15.19
N LYS A 4 26.84 -26.78 -16.41
CA LYS A 4 26.95 -25.98 -17.61
C LYS A 4 25.91 -24.89 -17.72
N VAL A 5 24.65 -25.21 -17.31
CA VAL A 5 23.56 -24.24 -17.28
C VAL A 5 23.82 -23.19 -16.19
N LEU A 6 24.36 -23.61 -15.05
CA LEU A 6 24.74 -22.70 -13.96
C LEU A 6 25.86 -21.71 -14.38
N GLU A 7 26.83 -22.16 -15.17
CA GLU A 7 27.84 -21.27 -15.77
C GLU A 7 27.23 -20.25 -16.74
N LEU A 8 26.28 -20.66 -17.57
CA LEU A 8 25.57 -19.75 -18.47
C LEU A 8 24.73 -18.72 -17.69
N VAL A 9 24.06 -19.14 -16.64
CA VAL A 9 23.34 -18.22 -15.73
C VAL A 9 24.31 -17.24 -15.07
N LYS A 10 25.48 -17.68 -14.64
CA LYS A 10 26.51 -16.83 -14.04
C LYS A 10 27.03 -15.77 -14.99
N HIS A 11 27.15 -16.09 -16.28
CA HIS A 11 27.58 -15.14 -17.30
C HIS A 11 26.48 -14.19 -17.78
N SER A 12 25.22 -14.57 -17.64
CA SER A 12 24.07 -13.77 -18.07
C SER A 12 23.45 -12.91 -16.96
N THR A 13 23.94 -13.05 -15.71
CA THR A 13 23.38 -12.40 -14.53
C THR A 13 24.46 -11.57 -13.81
N ASP A 14 24.07 -10.47 -13.16
CA ASP A 14 24.98 -9.67 -12.33
C ASP A 14 25.63 -10.55 -11.25
N PRO A 15 26.97 -10.43 -11.00
CA PRO A 15 27.67 -11.22 -9.99
C PRO A 15 27.09 -11.16 -8.58
N MET A 16 26.53 -10.00 -8.17
CA MET A 16 25.87 -9.86 -6.86
C MET A 16 24.57 -10.64 -6.83
N VAL A 17 23.78 -10.59 -7.89
CA VAL A 17 22.49 -11.31 -8.02
C VAL A 17 22.76 -12.83 -8.08
N PHE A 18 23.75 -13.28 -8.84
CA PHE A 18 24.13 -14.68 -8.87
C PHE A 18 24.53 -15.20 -7.49
N SER A 19 25.38 -14.46 -6.77
CA SER A 19 25.81 -14.85 -5.42
C SER A 19 24.65 -14.88 -4.42
N ALA A 20 23.71 -13.95 -4.53
CA ALA A 20 22.58 -13.85 -3.60
C ALA A 20 21.54 -14.96 -3.78
N PHE A 21 21.27 -15.38 -5.02
CA PHE A 21 20.16 -16.29 -5.35
C PHE A 21 20.58 -17.69 -5.78
N PHE A 22 21.79 -17.90 -6.32
CA PHE A 22 22.22 -19.19 -6.86
C PHE A 22 23.25 -19.94 -6.01
N SER A 23 23.86 -19.32 -5.00
CA SER A 23 24.82 -19.97 -4.11
C SER A 23 24.23 -21.13 -3.30
N SER A 24 22.91 -21.18 -3.15
CA SER A 24 22.17 -22.17 -2.38
C SER A 24 21.21 -23.04 -3.21
N VAL A 25 21.33 -23.00 -4.54
CA VAL A 25 20.48 -23.79 -5.44
C VAL A 25 21.17 -25.10 -5.78
N GLU A 26 20.53 -26.21 -5.43
CA GLU A 26 21.06 -27.57 -5.66
C GLU A 26 20.15 -28.35 -6.63
N PRO A 27 20.71 -29.13 -7.57
CA PRO A 27 19.92 -30.03 -8.39
C PRO A 27 19.46 -31.24 -7.55
N VAL A 28 18.19 -31.65 -7.69
CA VAL A 28 17.61 -32.76 -6.93
C VAL A 28 17.43 -34.00 -7.78
N ASN A 29 16.73 -33.86 -8.91
CA ASN A 29 16.39 -35.01 -9.77
C ASN A 29 16.11 -34.54 -11.21
N PHE A 30 16.32 -35.47 -12.15
CA PHE A 30 15.88 -35.32 -13.54
C PHE A 30 15.22 -36.64 -13.98
N ALA A 31 13.90 -36.61 -14.16
CA ALA A 31 13.11 -37.75 -14.62
C ALA A 31 11.95 -37.26 -15.50
N ASP A 32 11.61 -38.00 -16.52
CA ASP A 32 10.46 -37.77 -17.41
C ASP A 32 10.37 -36.34 -18.01
N GLY A 33 11.52 -35.74 -18.31
CA GLY A 33 11.56 -34.36 -18.83
C GLY A 33 11.37 -33.28 -17.75
N LEU A 34 11.28 -33.64 -16.47
CA LEU A 34 11.18 -32.72 -15.34
C LEU A 34 12.51 -32.60 -14.60
N PHE A 35 13.11 -31.42 -14.59
CA PHE A 35 14.34 -31.11 -13.87
C PHE A 35 14.01 -30.37 -12.57
N SER A 36 14.29 -30.99 -11.44
CA SER A 36 13.98 -30.44 -10.11
C SER A 36 15.22 -29.82 -9.47
N ILE A 37 15.11 -28.58 -9.02
CA ILE A 37 16.13 -27.88 -8.22
C ILE A 37 15.56 -27.53 -6.85
N ARG A 38 16.42 -27.49 -5.86
CA ARG A 38 16.08 -27.15 -4.47
C ARG A 38 16.68 -25.82 -4.08
N THR A 39 15.89 -25.02 -3.36
CA THR A 39 16.29 -23.70 -2.84
C THR A 39 16.04 -23.60 -1.33
N ASN A 40 16.80 -22.77 -0.63
CA ASN A 40 16.72 -22.66 0.84
C ASN A 40 15.58 -21.73 1.31
N ASN A 41 14.99 -20.90 0.42
CA ASN A 41 13.90 -20.01 0.79
C ASN A 41 12.96 -19.73 -0.41
N ALA A 42 11.72 -19.32 -0.09
CA ALA A 42 10.69 -19.03 -1.07
C ALA A 42 11.02 -17.84 -1.99
N LEU A 43 11.76 -16.84 -1.51
CA LEU A 43 12.17 -15.68 -2.32
C LEU A 43 13.12 -16.09 -3.45
N THR A 44 14.08 -16.98 -3.16
CA THR A 44 14.97 -17.54 -4.18
C THR A 44 14.19 -18.36 -5.19
N ALA A 45 13.25 -19.19 -4.73
CA ALA A 45 12.40 -20.00 -5.61
C ALA A 45 11.57 -19.12 -6.57
N GLU A 46 10.95 -18.07 -6.06
CA GLU A 46 10.15 -17.13 -6.84
C GLU A 46 11.02 -16.35 -7.85
N TYR A 47 12.17 -15.87 -7.42
CA TYR A 47 13.11 -15.16 -8.29
C TYR A 47 13.60 -16.02 -9.46
N VAL A 48 14.06 -17.25 -9.17
CA VAL A 48 14.53 -18.22 -10.19
C VAL A 48 13.41 -18.55 -11.15
N LYS A 49 12.22 -18.87 -10.66
CA LYS A 49 11.07 -19.25 -11.50
C LYS A 49 10.61 -18.10 -12.40
N LYS A 50 10.55 -16.87 -11.86
CA LYS A 50 9.99 -15.71 -12.58
C LYS A 50 10.96 -15.08 -13.57
N ASN A 51 12.24 -14.96 -13.21
CA ASN A 51 13.21 -14.18 -13.99
C ASN A 51 14.14 -15.04 -14.85
N LEU A 52 14.37 -16.31 -14.47
CA LEU A 52 15.36 -17.17 -15.11
C LEU A 52 14.79 -18.56 -15.49
N GLY A 53 13.54 -18.85 -15.12
CA GLY A 53 12.91 -20.15 -15.37
C GLY A 53 12.98 -20.54 -16.85
N SER A 54 12.47 -19.70 -17.76
CA SER A 54 12.48 -19.95 -19.21
C SER A 54 13.90 -20.07 -19.78
N PHE A 55 14.84 -19.25 -19.29
CA PHE A 55 16.24 -19.33 -19.71
C PHE A 55 16.90 -20.64 -19.30
N ILE A 56 16.63 -21.10 -18.08
CA ILE A 56 17.13 -22.38 -17.55
C ILE A 56 16.50 -23.55 -18.31
N GLU A 57 15.20 -23.54 -18.55
CA GLU A 57 14.46 -24.57 -19.29
C GLU A 57 14.97 -24.71 -20.73
N GLU A 58 15.21 -23.60 -21.41
CA GLU A 58 15.73 -23.59 -22.78
C GLU A 58 17.13 -24.20 -22.84
N ASN A 59 18.01 -23.84 -21.92
CA ASN A 59 19.38 -24.37 -21.92
C ASN A 59 19.46 -25.84 -21.44
N LEU A 60 18.60 -26.23 -20.48
CA LEU A 60 18.43 -27.64 -20.08
C LEU A 60 17.90 -28.48 -21.24
N SER A 61 16.92 -27.97 -21.99
CA SER A 61 16.36 -28.66 -23.15
C SER A 61 17.39 -28.84 -24.27
N LYS A 62 18.27 -27.86 -24.51
CA LYS A 62 19.39 -27.96 -25.46
C LYS A 62 20.41 -29.02 -25.06
N GLU A 63 20.73 -29.12 -23.78
CA GLU A 63 21.69 -30.13 -23.28
C GLU A 63 21.07 -31.54 -23.18
N ALA A 64 19.75 -31.65 -22.93
CA ALA A 64 19.02 -32.91 -22.81
C ALA A 64 18.60 -33.48 -24.19
N GLY A 65 18.55 -32.65 -25.25
CA GLY A 65 18.05 -33.04 -26.57
C GLY A 65 16.53 -33.30 -26.61
N SER A 66 15.81 -32.96 -25.55
CA SER A 66 14.35 -33.08 -25.43
C SER A 66 13.79 -31.94 -24.56
N PRO A 67 12.51 -31.58 -24.70
CA PRO A 67 11.89 -30.55 -23.88
C PRO A 67 12.01 -30.87 -22.38
N VAL A 68 12.51 -29.90 -21.59
CA VAL A 68 12.69 -30.01 -20.12
C VAL A 68 11.93 -28.90 -19.43
N THR A 69 11.13 -29.27 -18.43
CA THR A 69 10.42 -28.34 -17.54
C THR A 69 11.14 -28.24 -16.21
N LEU A 70 11.25 -27.01 -15.68
CA LEU A 70 11.93 -26.74 -14.41
C LEU A 70 10.93 -26.79 -13.23
N LYS A 71 11.21 -27.64 -12.24
CA LYS A 71 10.51 -27.66 -10.95
C LYS A 71 11.41 -27.11 -9.85
N VAL A 72 10.96 -26.06 -9.15
CA VAL A 72 11.69 -25.46 -8.03
C VAL A 72 11.03 -25.88 -6.72
N ILE A 73 11.80 -26.50 -5.82
CA ILE A 73 11.36 -27.03 -4.52
C ILE A 73 11.99 -26.18 -3.41
N VAL A 74 11.22 -25.82 -2.39
CA VAL A 74 11.70 -25.07 -1.23
C VAL A 74 11.92 -26.03 -0.06
N ASN A 75 13.01 -25.88 0.67
CA ASN A 75 13.28 -26.69 1.85
C ASN A 75 12.19 -26.49 2.91
N GLY A 76 11.50 -27.59 3.29
CA GLY A 76 10.46 -27.57 4.33
C GLY A 76 9.03 -27.81 3.86
N GLU A 77 8.77 -27.95 2.56
CA GLU A 77 7.47 -28.39 2.05
C GLU A 77 7.45 -29.93 1.91
N PRO A 78 6.33 -30.61 2.32
CA PRO A 78 6.21 -32.06 2.13
C PRO A 78 6.09 -32.44 0.66
N GLU A 79 6.78 -33.49 0.25
CA GLU A 79 6.72 -34.05 -1.11
C GLU A 79 5.31 -34.61 -1.39
N GLU A 80 4.56 -34.04 -2.31
CA GLU A 80 3.38 -34.66 -2.88
C GLU A 80 3.82 -35.69 -3.94
N GLU A 81 3.70 -36.96 -3.58
CA GLU A 81 3.84 -38.07 -4.51
C GLU A 81 2.71 -38.09 -5.54
N SER A 82 3.03 -37.84 -6.79
CA SER A 82 2.12 -38.01 -7.91
C SER A 82 2.12 -39.46 -8.39
N VAL A 83 1.02 -40.17 -8.15
CA VAL A 83 0.75 -41.49 -8.71
C VAL A 83 0.19 -41.32 -10.15
N PRO A 84 0.68 -42.04 -11.13
CA PRO A 84 0.14 -41.97 -12.50
C PRO A 84 -1.08 -42.89 -12.66
N SER A 85 -2.21 -42.34 -13.17
CA SER A 85 -3.36 -43.13 -13.60
C SER A 85 -3.43 -43.22 -15.13
N PRO A 86 -3.91 -44.41 -15.65
CA PRO A 86 -3.74 -44.77 -17.06
C PRO A 86 -4.75 -44.09 -18.00
N VAL A 87 -4.26 -43.82 -19.20
CA VAL A 87 -5.01 -43.28 -20.34
C VAL A 87 -5.93 -44.36 -20.92
N SER A 88 -7.19 -44.03 -21.21
CA SER A 88 -8.05 -44.71 -22.17
C SER A 88 -8.81 -43.67 -23.01
N PRO A 89 -9.00 -43.90 -24.31
CA PRO A 89 -9.43 -42.89 -25.27
C PRO A 89 -10.96 -42.89 -25.51
N ASP A 90 -11.41 -41.77 -26.09
CA ASP A 90 -12.71 -41.53 -26.72
C ASP A 90 -13.92 -41.18 -25.88
N SER A 91 -14.22 -39.91 -25.86
CA SER A 91 -15.52 -39.38 -26.30
C SER A 91 -15.53 -37.84 -26.28
N GLU A 92 -15.74 -37.25 -27.43
CA GLU A 92 -16.02 -35.80 -27.59
C GLU A 92 -17.31 -35.43 -26.83
N SER A 93 -17.15 -34.66 -25.76
CA SER A 93 -18.20 -33.79 -25.26
C SER A 93 -17.56 -32.49 -24.81
N LYS A 94 -17.98 -31.40 -25.47
CA LYS A 94 -17.63 -30.03 -25.10
C LYS A 94 -18.20 -29.69 -23.72
N GLU A 95 -17.49 -30.04 -22.67
CA GLU A 95 -17.66 -29.41 -21.37
C GLU A 95 -16.46 -28.52 -21.12
N SER A 96 -16.76 -27.22 -20.97
CA SER A 96 -15.81 -26.21 -20.57
C SER A 96 -15.09 -26.63 -19.29
N VAL A 97 -13.83 -27.02 -19.41
CA VAL A 97 -12.95 -27.24 -18.27
C VAL A 97 -12.86 -25.91 -17.49
N LEU A 98 -13.62 -25.83 -16.42
CA LEU A 98 -13.48 -24.79 -15.40
C LEU A 98 -12.06 -24.87 -14.82
N ARG A 99 -11.15 -24.08 -15.37
CA ARG A 99 -9.83 -23.87 -14.75
C ARG A 99 -10.10 -23.30 -13.37
N ALA A 100 -9.69 -24.02 -12.34
CA ALA A 100 -9.65 -23.48 -10.98
C ALA A 100 -8.93 -22.13 -11.04
N GLN A 101 -9.66 -21.05 -10.77
CA GLN A 101 -9.13 -19.70 -10.83
C GLN A 101 -8.32 -19.48 -9.56
N ASP A 102 -7.16 -18.84 -9.67
CA ASP A 102 -6.41 -18.38 -8.50
C ASP A 102 -7.33 -17.51 -7.63
N PRO A 103 -7.37 -17.75 -6.31
CA PRO A 103 -8.21 -16.96 -5.42
C PRO A 103 -7.82 -15.48 -5.50
N PRO A 104 -8.79 -14.56 -5.40
CA PRO A 104 -8.49 -13.13 -5.46
C PRO A 104 -7.51 -12.73 -4.37
N LYS A 105 -6.53 -11.88 -4.69
CA LYS A 105 -5.51 -11.38 -3.75
C LYS A 105 -6.12 -10.37 -2.77
N LEU A 106 -7.04 -10.83 -1.91
CA LEU A 106 -7.72 -10.04 -0.89
C LEU A 106 -7.22 -10.43 0.50
N ASN A 107 -7.24 -9.47 1.42
CA ASN A 107 -6.98 -9.76 2.83
C ASN A 107 -8.21 -10.47 3.42
N ARG A 108 -8.06 -11.71 3.83
CA ARG A 108 -9.13 -12.55 4.41
C ARG A 108 -9.75 -11.99 5.70
N ASN A 109 -9.05 -11.07 6.39
CA ASN A 109 -9.56 -10.42 7.59
C ASN A 109 -10.44 -9.19 7.27
N TYR A 110 -10.46 -8.74 6.02
CA TYR A 110 -11.30 -7.63 5.60
C TYR A 110 -12.67 -8.13 5.16
N VAL A 111 -13.48 -8.45 6.16
CA VAL A 111 -14.86 -8.92 6.01
C VAL A 111 -15.82 -7.98 6.72
N PHE A 112 -17.10 -7.98 6.32
CA PHE A 112 -18.14 -7.13 6.93
C PHE A 112 -18.29 -7.36 8.43
N SER A 113 -18.17 -8.61 8.91
CA SER A 113 -18.28 -8.96 10.34
C SER A 113 -17.16 -8.36 11.21
N ASN A 114 -16.04 -7.97 10.61
CA ASN A 114 -14.93 -7.32 11.31
C ASN A 114 -14.95 -5.79 11.17
N PHE A 115 -15.89 -5.26 10.38
CA PHE A 115 -16.07 -3.83 10.20
C PHE A 115 -17.06 -3.29 11.24
N ILE A 116 -16.62 -2.36 12.09
CA ILE A 116 -17.48 -1.78 13.12
C ILE A 116 -18.30 -0.65 12.51
N ILE A 117 -19.61 -0.79 12.60
CA ILE A 117 -20.58 0.18 12.08
C ILE A 117 -20.86 1.24 13.13
N GLY A 118 -20.89 2.49 12.71
CA GLY A 118 -21.29 3.64 13.51
C GLY A 118 -21.91 4.72 12.63
N PRO A 119 -22.43 5.81 13.22
CA PRO A 119 -23.07 6.90 12.47
C PRO A 119 -22.20 7.47 11.34
N SER A 120 -20.88 7.46 11.52
CA SER A 120 -19.91 8.02 10.59
C SER A 120 -19.64 7.16 9.34
N ASN A 121 -20.08 5.90 9.28
CA ASN A 121 -19.78 4.98 8.19
C ASN A 121 -20.96 4.08 7.78
N GLN A 122 -22.13 4.19 8.45
CA GLN A 122 -23.27 3.30 8.19
C GLN A 122 -23.80 3.40 6.76
N TYR A 123 -23.76 4.59 6.14
CA TYR A 123 -24.20 4.77 4.76
C TYR A 123 -23.24 4.05 3.79
N ALA A 124 -21.94 4.24 3.95
CA ALA A 124 -20.94 3.56 3.14
C ALA A 124 -20.98 2.04 3.32
N HIS A 125 -21.21 1.57 4.57
CA HIS A 125 -21.39 0.15 4.87
C HIS A 125 -22.64 -0.42 4.18
N ALA A 126 -23.78 0.26 4.26
CA ALA A 126 -25.03 -0.19 3.63
C ALA A 126 -24.90 -0.28 2.11
N ALA A 127 -24.32 0.74 1.46
CA ALA A 127 -24.04 0.74 0.03
C ALA A 127 -23.09 -0.41 -0.38
N ALA A 128 -22.02 -0.62 0.39
CA ALA A 128 -21.08 -1.70 0.15
C ALA A 128 -21.71 -3.09 0.32
N TYR A 129 -22.55 -3.25 1.32
CA TYR A 129 -23.25 -4.52 1.57
C TYR A 129 -24.26 -4.85 0.47
N ASP A 130 -24.99 -3.84 -0.04
CA ASP A 130 -25.92 -4.01 -1.17
C ASP A 130 -25.17 -4.35 -2.47
N VAL A 131 -24.06 -3.68 -2.77
CA VAL A 131 -23.18 -4.02 -3.90
C VAL A 131 -22.63 -5.44 -3.78
N ALA A 132 -22.26 -5.89 -2.57
CA ALA A 132 -21.82 -7.26 -2.37
C ALA A 132 -22.92 -8.29 -2.66
N ASN A 133 -24.17 -7.96 -2.38
CA ASN A 133 -25.31 -8.83 -2.65
C ASN A 133 -25.74 -8.83 -4.13
N ASN A 134 -25.67 -7.69 -4.80
CA ASN A 134 -26.17 -7.48 -6.16
C ASN A 134 -25.11 -6.80 -7.05
N PRO A 135 -23.95 -7.43 -7.30
CA PRO A 135 -22.86 -6.81 -8.05
C PRO A 135 -23.26 -6.54 -9.51
N GLY A 136 -22.92 -5.35 -10.00
CA GLY A 136 -23.24 -4.90 -11.36
C GLY A 136 -24.66 -4.38 -11.56
N VAL A 137 -25.53 -4.50 -10.56
CA VAL A 137 -26.96 -4.16 -10.66
C VAL A 137 -27.31 -2.94 -9.82
N SER A 138 -26.95 -2.94 -8.52
CA SER A 138 -27.44 -1.91 -7.58
C SER A 138 -26.77 -0.56 -7.77
N TYR A 139 -25.49 -0.48 -7.48
CA TYR A 139 -24.72 0.78 -7.47
C TYR A 139 -23.41 0.59 -8.22
N ASN A 140 -23.37 1.04 -9.47
CA ASN A 140 -22.19 0.91 -10.31
C ASN A 140 -21.87 2.25 -11.02
N PRO A 141 -20.71 2.86 -10.72
CA PRO A 141 -19.71 2.48 -9.73
C PRO A 141 -20.13 2.76 -8.27
N LEU A 142 -19.48 2.10 -7.32
CA LEU A 142 -19.47 2.52 -5.92
C LEU A 142 -18.16 3.27 -5.63
N PHE A 143 -18.26 4.52 -5.23
CA PHE A 143 -17.11 5.37 -4.89
C PHE A 143 -17.10 5.65 -3.39
N ILE A 144 -16.11 5.10 -2.66
CA ILE A 144 -15.97 5.25 -1.22
C ILE A 144 -14.86 6.25 -0.93
N TYR A 145 -15.16 7.35 -0.25
CA TYR A 145 -14.14 8.33 0.08
C TYR A 145 -14.09 8.68 1.56
N GLY A 146 -13.02 9.34 1.98
CA GLY A 146 -12.80 9.77 3.36
C GLY A 146 -11.33 9.82 3.73
N GLY A 147 -11.01 10.34 4.88
CA GLY A 147 -9.64 10.50 5.37
C GLY A 147 -8.83 9.20 5.37
N SER A 148 -7.50 9.33 5.44
CA SER A 148 -6.61 8.16 5.51
C SER A 148 -6.90 7.33 6.77
N GLY A 149 -6.86 6.00 6.66
CA GLY A 149 -6.98 5.10 7.81
C GLY A 149 -8.38 4.95 8.40
N LEU A 150 -9.44 5.38 7.70
CA LEU A 150 -10.85 5.26 8.17
C LEU A 150 -11.52 3.92 7.79
N GLY A 151 -10.83 3.01 7.08
CA GLY A 151 -11.36 1.69 6.75
C GLY A 151 -11.90 1.55 5.32
N LYS A 152 -11.65 2.49 4.40
CA LYS A 152 -12.08 2.41 3.00
C LYS A 152 -11.64 1.11 2.30
N THR A 153 -10.35 0.80 2.35
CA THR A 153 -9.78 -0.44 1.80
C THR A 153 -10.39 -1.68 2.43
N HIS A 154 -10.64 -1.66 3.76
CA HIS A 154 -11.32 -2.76 4.45
C HIS A 154 -12.71 -2.99 3.86
N LEU A 155 -13.52 -1.93 3.78
CA LEU A 155 -14.90 -2.02 3.29
C LEU A 155 -14.94 -2.46 1.82
N MET A 156 -14.06 -1.95 0.98
CA MET A 156 -13.94 -2.35 -0.43
C MET A 156 -13.55 -3.84 -0.56
N GLN A 157 -12.56 -4.31 0.20
CA GLN A 157 -12.16 -5.72 0.15
C GLN A 157 -13.21 -6.63 0.81
N ALA A 158 -14.00 -6.14 1.76
CA ALA A 158 -15.13 -6.90 2.32
C ALA A 158 -16.19 -7.20 1.25
N ILE A 159 -16.43 -6.28 0.30
CA ILE A 159 -17.29 -6.54 -0.87
C ILE A 159 -16.73 -7.73 -1.67
N GLY A 160 -15.45 -7.68 -2.03
CA GLY A 160 -14.80 -8.74 -2.79
C GLY A 160 -14.84 -10.09 -2.08
N ASN A 161 -14.49 -10.13 -0.79
CA ASN A 161 -14.54 -11.35 0.00
C ASN A 161 -15.96 -11.93 0.07
N ALA A 162 -16.98 -11.11 0.32
CA ALA A 162 -18.35 -11.57 0.42
C ALA A 162 -18.90 -12.11 -0.92
N ILE A 163 -18.53 -11.49 -2.05
CA ILE A 163 -18.91 -12.00 -3.38
C ILE A 163 -18.21 -13.35 -3.63
N TYR A 164 -16.93 -13.46 -3.36
CA TYR A 164 -16.15 -14.68 -3.60
C TYR A 164 -16.59 -15.84 -2.69
N GLU A 165 -16.88 -15.56 -1.42
CA GLU A 165 -17.41 -16.57 -0.48
C GLU A 165 -18.78 -17.13 -0.92
N ARG A 166 -19.63 -16.28 -1.53
CA ARG A 166 -20.93 -16.69 -2.03
C ARG A 166 -20.85 -17.45 -3.36
N ASP A 167 -19.97 -17.01 -4.24
CA ASP A 167 -19.78 -17.57 -5.58
C ASP A 167 -18.31 -17.47 -5.98
N ASN A 168 -17.58 -18.56 -5.79
CA ASN A 168 -16.15 -18.65 -6.08
C ASN A 168 -15.81 -18.70 -7.58
N SER A 169 -16.84 -18.78 -8.46
CA SER A 169 -16.68 -18.67 -9.91
C SER A 169 -16.48 -17.21 -10.36
N LYS A 170 -16.84 -16.24 -9.51
CA LYS A 170 -16.71 -14.82 -9.82
C LYS A 170 -15.26 -14.38 -9.91
N ARG A 171 -14.95 -13.68 -10.99
CA ARG A 171 -13.61 -13.15 -11.26
C ARG A 171 -13.47 -11.76 -10.65
N ILE A 172 -12.69 -11.66 -9.58
CA ILE A 172 -12.50 -10.43 -8.82
C ILE A 172 -11.06 -9.96 -8.98
N LEU A 173 -10.88 -8.72 -9.46
CA LEU A 173 -9.58 -8.05 -9.49
C LEU A 173 -9.52 -6.99 -8.40
N TYR A 174 -8.51 -7.08 -7.54
CA TYR A 174 -8.09 -6.00 -6.64
C TYR A 174 -6.78 -5.41 -7.12
N ILE A 175 -6.74 -4.09 -7.24
CA ILE A 175 -5.54 -3.36 -7.64
C ILE A 175 -5.50 -1.99 -6.97
N THR A 176 -4.29 -1.52 -6.60
CA THR A 176 -4.08 -0.12 -6.26
C THR A 176 -3.93 0.72 -7.53
N CYS A 177 -4.42 1.93 -7.51
CA CYS A 177 -4.27 2.84 -8.65
C CYS A 177 -2.79 3.10 -9.00
N GLU A 178 -1.91 3.10 -8.00
CA GLU A 178 -0.45 3.22 -8.21
C GLU A 178 0.10 2.05 -9.04
N ASN A 179 -0.31 0.81 -8.72
CA ASN A 179 0.10 -0.36 -9.51
C ASN A 179 -0.45 -0.32 -10.93
N PHE A 180 -1.70 0.12 -11.12
CA PHE A 180 -2.26 0.34 -12.45
C PHE A 180 -1.43 1.35 -13.26
N CYS A 181 -1.08 2.49 -12.66
CA CYS A 181 -0.25 3.50 -13.30
C CYS A 181 1.14 2.96 -13.66
N SER A 182 1.77 2.21 -12.77
CA SER A 182 3.08 1.61 -12.97
C SER A 182 3.06 0.55 -14.07
N ASP A 183 2.06 -0.31 -14.09
CA ASP A 183 1.86 -1.32 -15.14
C ASP A 183 1.66 -0.67 -16.51
N PHE A 184 0.87 0.40 -16.57
CA PHE A 184 0.66 1.14 -17.82
C PHE A 184 1.95 1.81 -18.30
N GLN A 185 2.70 2.47 -17.42
CA GLN A 185 3.99 3.08 -17.76
C GLN A 185 4.98 2.03 -18.27
N ALA A 186 5.07 0.88 -17.63
CA ALA A 186 5.91 -0.24 -18.09
C ALA A 186 5.49 -0.73 -19.47
N SER A 187 4.20 -0.78 -19.77
CA SER A 187 3.68 -1.20 -21.07
C SER A 187 4.05 -0.24 -22.21
N LEU A 188 4.32 1.04 -21.92
CA LEU A 188 4.76 2.02 -22.92
C LEU A 188 6.22 1.88 -23.32
N SER A 189 7.04 1.22 -22.49
CA SER A 189 8.49 1.09 -22.69
C SER A 189 8.87 0.06 -23.76
N PHE A 190 7.98 -0.87 -24.14
CA PHE A 190 8.24 -1.93 -25.11
C PHE A 190 7.14 -1.99 -26.17
N LYS A 191 7.53 -2.08 -27.46
CA LYS A 191 6.58 -2.26 -28.58
C LYS A 191 5.76 -3.54 -28.36
N ASN A 192 4.44 -3.46 -28.38
CA ASN A 192 3.41 -4.47 -28.19
C ASN A 192 2.90 -4.74 -26.75
N ASN A 193 3.43 -4.12 -25.70
CA ASN A 193 2.95 -4.40 -24.34
C ASN A 193 1.64 -3.70 -23.98
N VAL A 194 1.24 -2.64 -24.69
CA VAL A 194 -0.05 -1.95 -24.43
C VAL A 194 -1.26 -2.86 -24.71
N HIS A 195 -1.16 -3.73 -25.72
CA HIS A 195 -2.19 -4.72 -26.01
C HIS A 195 -2.34 -5.74 -24.86
N GLN A 196 -1.22 -6.29 -24.41
CA GLN A 196 -1.21 -7.23 -23.26
C GLN A 196 -1.72 -6.57 -21.97
N PHE A 197 -1.35 -5.29 -21.75
CA PHE A 197 -1.90 -4.51 -20.64
C PHE A 197 -3.43 -4.42 -20.73
N ARG A 198 -3.97 -4.08 -21.90
CA ARG A 198 -5.41 -4.00 -22.12
C ARG A 198 -6.09 -5.35 -21.95
N GLU A 199 -5.52 -6.42 -22.47
CA GLU A 199 -6.03 -7.77 -22.26
C GLU A 199 -6.07 -8.16 -20.79
N LYS A 200 -5.01 -7.87 -20.03
CA LYS A 200 -4.95 -8.13 -18.59
C LYS A 200 -6.11 -7.48 -17.83
N TYR A 201 -6.37 -6.21 -18.10
CA TYR A 201 -7.38 -5.44 -17.36
C TYR A 201 -8.80 -5.55 -17.94
N ARG A 202 -8.94 -5.96 -19.21
CA ARG A 202 -10.22 -6.22 -19.87
C ARG A 202 -10.60 -7.69 -19.86
N SER A 203 -9.84 -8.54 -19.17
CA SER A 203 -10.18 -9.97 -19.00
C SER A 203 -11.44 -10.12 -18.19
N ASN A 204 -12.55 -10.46 -18.80
CA ASN A 204 -13.88 -10.79 -18.24
C ASN A 204 -13.98 -10.85 -16.70
N TYR A 205 -13.66 -9.75 -16.00
CA TYR A 205 -13.85 -9.63 -14.56
C TYR A 205 -15.33 -9.31 -14.27
N ASP A 206 -15.87 -9.95 -13.23
CA ASP A 206 -17.20 -9.61 -12.72
C ASP A 206 -17.15 -8.41 -11.77
N VAL A 207 -16.04 -8.26 -11.06
CA VAL A 207 -15.84 -7.19 -10.07
C VAL A 207 -14.41 -6.66 -10.16
N ILE A 208 -14.26 -5.35 -10.19
CA ILE A 208 -12.97 -4.66 -10.08
C ILE A 208 -12.98 -3.72 -8.88
N LEU A 209 -11.95 -3.86 -8.04
CA LEU A 209 -11.73 -3.09 -6.83
C LEU A 209 -10.46 -2.25 -7.02
N ILE A 210 -10.60 -0.92 -7.10
CA ILE A 210 -9.51 0.01 -7.40
C ILE A 210 -9.26 0.91 -6.19
N ASP A 211 -8.15 0.69 -5.51
CA ASP A 211 -7.81 1.42 -4.29
C ASP A 211 -7.01 2.69 -4.59
N ASP A 212 -7.31 3.77 -3.86
CA ASP A 212 -6.59 5.04 -3.86
C ASP A 212 -6.52 5.72 -5.25
N VAL A 213 -7.68 5.96 -5.89
CA VAL A 213 -7.78 6.56 -7.25
C VAL A 213 -7.24 8.00 -7.36
N GLN A 214 -6.95 8.69 -6.25
CA GLN A 214 -6.28 10.00 -6.26
C GLN A 214 -4.90 9.95 -6.93
N HIS A 215 -4.26 8.79 -7.02
CA HIS A 215 -2.96 8.63 -7.70
C HIS A 215 -3.04 8.78 -9.23
N LEU A 216 -4.23 8.76 -9.83
CA LEU A 216 -4.42 9.09 -11.25
C LEU A 216 -4.02 10.53 -11.59
N SER A 217 -4.03 11.44 -10.63
CA SER A 217 -3.72 12.86 -10.84
C SER A 217 -2.30 13.15 -11.34
N LEU A 218 -1.41 12.16 -11.32
CA LEU A 218 0.02 12.36 -11.61
C LEU A 218 0.36 12.32 -13.12
N VAL A 219 -0.46 11.67 -13.97
CA VAL A 219 -0.12 11.46 -15.39
C VAL A 219 -1.36 11.50 -16.30
N ASN A 220 -1.48 12.53 -17.14
CA ASN A 220 -2.63 12.72 -18.04
C ASN A 220 -2.88 11.52 -18.98
N ARG A 221 -1.82 10.92 -19.54
CA ARG A 221 -1.93 9.79 -20.48
C ARG A 221 -2.50 8.52 -19.82
N THR A 222 -2.24 8.33 -18.54
CA THR A 222 -2.80 7.24 -17.75
C THR A 222 -4.29 7.45 -17.48
N GLN A 223 -4.73 8.70 -17.34
CA GLN A 223 -6.15 9.01 -17.17
C GLN A 223 -6.97 8.64 -18.41
N ASP A 224 -6.42 8.84 -19.61
CA ASP A 224 -7.09 8.46 -20.86
C ASP A 224 -7.28 6.94 -20.96
N GLU A 225 -6.26 6.17 -20.61
CA GLU A 225 -6.35 4.71 -20.61
C GLU A 225 -7.30 4.20 -19.51
N PHE A 226 -7.26 4.81 -18.32
CA PHE A 226 -8.18 4.48 -17.23
C PHE A 226 -9.63 4.78 -17.63
N PHE A 227 -9.89 5.89 -18.29
CA PHE A 227 -11.22 6.21 -18.79
C PHE A 227 -11.73 5.15 -19.77
N GLN A 228 -10.89 4.72 -20.72
CA GLN A 228 -11.26 3.66 -21.66
C GLN A 228 -11.49 2.32 -20.97
N LEU A 229 -10.72 2.00 -19.94
CA LEU A 229 -10.94 0.81 -19.12
C LEU A 229 -12.28 0.90 -18.39
N PHE A 230 -12.56 2.05 -17.76
CA PHE A 230 -13.83 2.28 -17.05
C PHE A 230 -15.04 2.08 -17.98
N GLU A 231 -15.04 2.70 -19.16
CA GLU A 231 -16.11 2.55 -20.14
C GLU A 231 -16.30 1.08 -20.56
N TYR A 232 -15.21 0.37 -20.80
CA TYR A 232 -15.24 -1.05 -21.15
C TYR A 232 -15.87 -1.89 -20.04
N LEU A 233 -15.43 -1.72 -18.79
CA LEU A 233 -15.92 -2.47 -17.64
C LEU A 233 -17.40 -2.17 -17.38
N PHE A 234 -17.77 -0.91 -17.45
CA PHE A 234 -19.15 -0.47 -17.25
C PHE A 234 -20.09 -1.04 -18.32
N ALA A 235 -19.69 -1.00 -19.60
CA ALA A 235 -20.45 -1.55 -20.71
C ALA A 235 -20.64 -3.09 -20.62
N ASN A 236 -19.72 -3.79 -19.94
CA ASN A 236 -19.80 -5.24 -19.69
C ASN A 236 -20.45 -5.60 -18.35
N ASN A 237 -21.14 -4.66 -17.69
CA ASN A 237 -21.78 -4.84 -16.39
C ASN A 237 -20.82 -5.33 -15.28
N CYS A 238 -19.51 -5.08 -15.41
CA CYS A 238 -18.56 -5.34 -14.35
C CYS A 238 -18.80 -4.37 -13.19
N GLN A 239 -18.92 -4.89 -11.96
CA GLN A 239 -19.02 -4.04 -10.78
C GLN A 239 -17.70 -3.31 -10.55
N ILE A 240 -17.75 -1.98 -10.51
CA ILE A 240 -16.61 -1.12 -10.24
C ILE A 240 -16.76 -0.57 -8.81
N VAL A 241 -15.74 -0.79 -7.97
CA VAL A 241 -15.64 -0.19 -6.64
C VAL A 241 -14.33 0.58 -6.55
N MET A 242 -14.41 1.82 -6.13
CA MET A 242 -13.24 2.71 -6.03
C MET A 242 -13.12 3.31 -4.63
N THR A 243 -11.88 3.54 -4.17
CA THR A 243 -11.63 4.31 -2.96
C THR A 243 -10.82 5.55 -3.25
N CYS A 244 -11.01 6.59 -2.43
CA CYS A 244 -10.29 7.85 -2.54
C CYS A 244 -10.11 8.52 -1.16
N ASP A 245 -9.12 9.42 -1.04
CA ASP A 245 -8.94 10.23 0.16
C ASP A 245 -9.89 11.45 0.22
N LYS A 246 -10.51 11.82 -0.93
CA LYS A 246 -11.39 12.99 -1.09
C LYS A 246 -12.59 12.66 -1.97
N SER A 247 -13.61 13.54 -1.91
CA SER A 247 -14.74 13.45 -2.83
C SER A 247 -14.30 13.64 -4.30
N PRO A 248 -15.03 13.11 -5.28
CA PRO A 248 -14.69 13.28 -6.70
C PRO A 248 -14.48 14.74 -7.10
N ARG A 249 -15.30 15.65 -6.58
CA ARG A 249 -15.24 17.11 -6.90
C ARG A 249 -14.02 17.82 -6.34
N GLU A 250 -13.41 17.26 -5.30
CA GLU A 250 -12.20 17.84 -4.69
C GLU A 250 -10.90 17.34 -5.34
N LEU A 251 -10.99 16.40 -6.29
CA LEU A 251 -9.85 15.87 -6.99
C LEU A 251 -9.28 16.89 -7.96
N LYS A 252 -8.05 17.32 -7.68
CA LYS A 252 -7.32 18.25 -8.56
C LYS A 252 -6.54 17.46 -9.60
N ASN A 253 -6.38 18.01 -10.79
CA ASN A 253 -5.64 17.43 -11.91
C ASN A 253 -6.20 16.09 -12.42
N ILE A 254 -7.48 15.83 -12.21
CA ILE A 254 -8.23 14.73 -12.85
C ILE A 254 -9.22 15.34 -13.83
N SER A 255 -9.36 14.73 -15.01
CA SER A 255 -10.23 15.22 -16.07
C SER A 255 -11.71 15.18 -15.66
N ASP A 256 -12.48 16.20 -16.03
CA ASP A 256 -13.91 16.33 -15.71
C ASP A 256 -14.73 15.11 -16.17
N ARG A 257 -14.34 14.48 -17.28
CA ARG A 257 -14.99 13.27 -17.76
C ARG A 257 -14.85 12.08 -16.79
N LEU A 258 -13.69 11.92 -16.11
CA LEU A 258 -13.50 10.91 -15.08
C LEU A 258 -14.27 11.27 -13.82
N ILE A 259 -14.26 12.53 -13.39
CA ILE A 259 -15.05 13.00 -12.26
C ILE A 259 -16.53 12.68 -12.46
N THR A 260 -17.06 12.97 -13.65
CA THR A 260 -18.45 12.66 -13.99
C THR A 260 -18.74 11.16 -13.89
N ARG A 261 -17.79 10.29 -14.30
CA ARG A 261 -17.95 8.82 -14.19
C ARG A 261 -17.88 8.34 -12.74
N PHE A 262 -17.03 8.95 -11.92
CA PHE A 262 -16.95 8.63 -10.49
C PHE A 262 -18.25 8.99 -9.73
N GLU A 263 -18.93 10.03 -10.17
CA GLU A 263 -20.21 10.48 -9.61
C GLU A 263 -21.43 9.76 -10.17
N TRP A 264 -21.29 8.93 -11.21
CA TRP A 264 -22.45 8.32 -11.90
C TRP A 264 -23.24 7.35 -11.03
N GLY A 265 -22.56 6.57 -10.16
CA GLY A 265 -23.22 5.62 -9.27
C GLY A 265 -23.47 6.21 -7.87
N VAL A 266 -23.02 5.50 -6.85
CA VAL A 266 -23.10 5.96 -5.45
C VAL A 266 -21.75 6.46 -4.96
N VAL A 267 -21.77 7.66 -4.40
CA VAL A 267 -20.63 8.28 -3.71
C VAL A 267 -20.90 8.23 -2.21
N ALA A 268 -20.14 7.45 -1.48
CA ALA A 268 -20.30 7.20 -0.06
C ALA A 268 -19.10 7.71 0.73
N ASP A 269 -19.32 8.52 1.75
CA ASP A 269 -18.30 9.04 2.62
C ASP A 269 -18.09 8.18 3.87
N ILE A 270 -16.87 8.19 4.37
CA ILE A 270 -16.50 7.65 5.68
C ILE A 270 -15.85 8.77 6.48
N GLN A 271 -16.54 9.21 7.53
CA GLN A 271 -16.06 10.22 8.45
C GLN A 271 -15.30 9.61 9.65
N PRO A 272 -14.50 10.40 10.39
CA PRO A 272 -13.89 9.94 11.63
C PRO A 272 -14.94 9.37 12.58
N PRO A 273 -14.68 8.20 13.21
CA PRO A 273 -15.61 7.56 14.11
C PRO A 273 -15.84 8.42 15.38
N ASP A 274 -17.05 8.39 15.92
CA ASP A 274 -17.37 8.94 17.23
C ASP A 274 -16.69 8.16 18.36
N PHE A 275 -16.85 8.63 19.59
CA PHE A 275 -16.18 8.04 20.75
C PHE A 275 -16.60 6.58 20.98
N GLU A 276 -17.89 6.29 20.88
CA GLU A 276 -18.48 4.97 21.09
C GLU A 276 -18.01 3.98 20.01
N THR A 277 -18.01 4.42 18.77
CA THR A 277 -17.50 3.61 17.65
C THR A 277 -16.01 3.34 17.82
N ARG A 278 -15.20 4.32 18.27
CA ARG A 278 -13.78 4.09 18.55
C ARG A 278 -13.56 3.07 19.66
N GLN A 279 -14.35 3.12 20.74
CA GLN A 279 -14.28 2.10 21.79
C GLN A 279 -14.62 0.72 21.26
N ALA A 280 -15.66 0.59 20.43
CA ALA A 280 -16.03 -0.67 19.82
C ALA A 280 -14.93 -1.22 18.89
N ILE A 281 -14.29 -0.33 18.10
CA ILE A 281 -13.14 -0.69 17.24
C ILE A 281 -11.97 -1.20 18.10
N ILE A 282 -11.62 -0.49 19.17
CA ILE A 282 -10.53 -0.88 20.08
C ILE A 282 -10.81 -2.26 20.67
N LYS A 283 -12.01 -2.49 21.23
CA LYS A 283 -12.41 -3.77 21.83
C LYS A 283 -12.34 -4.91 20.80
N LYS A 284 -12.89 -4.70 19.60
CA LYS A 284 -12.85 -5.68 18.52
C LYS A 284 -11.42 -6.02 18.11
N LYS A 285 -10.56 -5.01 17.91
CA LYS A 285 -9.16 -5.21 17.55
C LYS A 285 -8.34 -5.95 18.62
N CYS A 286 -8.66 -5.72 19.90
CA CYS A 286 -8.06 -6.48 21.00
C CYS A 286 -8.50 -7.94 20.98
N GLN A 287 -9.80 -8.19 20.79
CA GLN A 287 -10.37 -9.53 20.68
C GLN A 287 -9.77 -10.32 19.51
N ASP A 288 -9.68 -9.71 18.32
CA ASP A 288 -9.10 -10.32 17.12
C ASP A 288 -7.62 -10.68 17.30
N ARG A 289 -6.91 -9.94 18.16
CA ARG A 289 -5.50 -10.19 18.50
C ARG A 289 -5.29 -11.07 19.75
N GLY A 290 -6.36 -11.58 20.33
CA GLY A 290 -6.33 -12.54 21.46
C GLY A 290 -5.91 -11.95 22.80
N PHE A 291 -6.15 -10.64 23.05
CA PHE A 291 -5.93 -10.01 24.35
C PHE A 291 -7.11 -9.15 24.78
N LYS A 292 -7.23 -8.93 26.09
CA LYS A 292 -8.28 -8.11 26.68
C LYS A 292 -7.68 -6.83 27.26
N ILE A 293 -8.47 -5.76 27.24
CA ILE A 293 -8.18 -4.51 27.93
C ILE A 293 -9.38 -4.13 28.80
N ASP A 294 -9.12 -3.45 29.89
CA ASP A 294 -10.16 -2.95 30.77
C ASP A 294 -10.88 -1.74 30.15
N ASP A 295 -12.12 -1.49 30.57
CA ASP A 295 -12.96 -0.44 30.01
C ASP A 295 -12.37 0.97 30.23
N ASP A 296 -11.64 1.18 31.31
CA ASP A 296 -10.95 2.44 31.60
C ASP A 296 -9.80 2.69 30.62
N VAL A 297 -9.02 1.65 30.29
CA VAL A 297 -7.96 1.72 29.27
C VAL A 297 -8.57 1.97 27.89
N CYS A 298 -9.65 1.26 27.56
CA CYS A 298 -10.36 1.44 26.30
C CYS A 298 -10.87 2.88 26.14
N SER A 299 -11.53 3.40 27.17
CA SER A 299 -12.06 4.78 27.21
C SER A 299 -10.95 5.82 27.10
N PHE A 300 -9.83 5.61 27.79
CA PHE A 300 -8.67 6.48 27.72
C PHE A 300 -8.09 6.53 26.29
N LEU A 301 -7.88 5.38 25.65
CA LEU A 301 -7.36 5.31 24.27
C LEU A 301 -8.33 5.94 23.28
N ALA A 302 -9.63 5.63 23.37
CA ALA A 302 -10.66 6.22 22.51
C ALA A 302 -10.76 7.75 22.64
N GLY A 303 -10.51 8.30 23.83
CA GLY A 303 -10.48 9.74 24.06
C GLY A 303 -9.22 10.42 23.51
N LYS A 304 -8.10 9.71 23.43
CA LYS A 304 -6.82 10.26 22.96
C LYS A 304 -6.62 10.13 21.46
N ILE A 305 -7.07 9.03 20.85
CA ILE A 305 -6.91 8.73 19.42
C ILE A 305 -8.20 9.16 18.71
N GLN A 306 -8.19 10.29 18.01
CA GLN A 306 -9.42 10.89 17.48
C GLN A 306 -9.58 10.69 15.97
N ASN A 307 -8.50 10.65 15.21
CA ASN A 307 -8.58 10.89 13.76
C ASN A 307 -8.42 9.65 12.88
N HIS A 308 -7.68 8.63 13.31
CA HIS A 308 -7.31 7.52 12.41
C HIS A 308 -7.41 6.16 13.09
N VAL A 309 -8.16 5.23 12.47
CA VAL A 309 -8.25 3.84 12.95
C VAL A 309 -6.90 3.11 12.87
N ARG A 310 -6.05 3.43 11.88
CA ARG A 310 -4.66 2.91 11.81
C ARG A 310 -3.83 3.27 13.04
N GLU A 311 -4.07 4.44 13.61
CA GLU A 311 -3.40 4.89 14.82
C GLU A 311 -3.78 4.01 16.02
N ILE A 312 -5.04 3.62 16.12
CA ILE A 312 -5.51 2.67 17.13
C ILE A 312 -4.72 1.36 17.03
N GLU A 313 -4.57 0.82 15.84
CA GLU A 313 -3.82 -0.42 15.62
C GLU A 313 -2.34 -0.32 16.01
N GLY A 314 -1.72 0.80 15.69
CA GLY A 314 -0.32 1.09 16.07
C GLY A 314 -0.15 1.16 17.59
N VAL A 315 -1.02 1.89 18.27
CA VAL A 315 -1.00 2.03 19.74
C VAL A 315 -1.26 0.70 20.43
N LEU A 316 -2.25 -0.08 19.99
CA LEU A 316 -2.54 -1.40 20.54
C LEU A 316 -1.37 -2.38 20.38
N THR A 317 -0.67 -2.33 19.23
CA THR A 317 0.52 -3.14 19.00
C THR A 317 1.64 -2.78 19.98
N ARG A 318 1.93 -1.48 20.15
CA ARG A 318 2.91 -1.00 21.12
C ARG A 318 2.54 -1.42 22.54
N LEU A 319 1.30 -1.17 22.94
CA LEU A 319 0.81 -1.49 24.28
C LEU A 319 0.99 -2.97 24.62
N ARG A 320 0.72 -3.85 23.66
CA ARG A 320 0.96 -5.30 23.80
C ARG A 320 2.44 -5.63 23.98
N ILE A 321 3.33 -4.99 23.18
CA ILE A 321 4.78 -5.16 23.29
C ILE A 321 5.26 -4.72 24.66
N TYR A 322 4.87 -3.54 25.13
CA TYR A 322 5.24 -3.02 26.46
C TYR A 322 4.76 -3.95 27.60
N ALA A 323 3.51 -4.39 27.53
CA ALA A 323 2.98 -5.34 28.52
C ALA A 323 3.79 -6.65 28.56
N SER A 324 4.18 -7.16 27.38
CA SER A 324 4.98 -8.37 27.27
C SER A 324 6.42 -8.19 27.79
N VAL A 325 7.08 -7.09 27.42
CA VAL A 325 8.47 -6.79 27.84
C VAL A 325 8.56 -6.56 29.35
N GLN A 326 7.59 -5.86 29.93
CA GLN A 326 7.55 -5.57 31.38
C GLN A 326 6.93 -6.71 32.18
N ASN A 327 6.41 -7.76 31.53
CA ASN A 327 5.65 -8.85 32.14
C ASN A 327 4.54 -8.35 33.08
N GLN A 328 3.79 -7.33 32.64
CA GLN A 328 2.73 -6.68 33.40
C GLN A 328 1.41 -6.72 32.63
N PRO A 329 0.26 -6.76 33.33
CA PRO A 329 -1.04 -6.63 32.67
C PRO A 329 -1.19 -5.24 32.05
N ILE A 330 -2.03 -5.15 31.01
CA ILE A 330 -2.35 -3.89 30.35
C ILE A 330 -3.20 -3.06 31.32
N SER A 331 -2.61 -2.03 31.91
CA SER A 331 -3.24 -1.11 32.84
C SER A 331 -3.29 0.31 32.28
N ILE A 332 -4.14 1.16 32.88
CA ILE A 332 -4.22 2.58 32.52
C ILE A 332 -2.88 3.31 32.71
N LYS A 333 -2.06 2.89 33.69
CA LYS A 333 -0.72 3.43 33.91
C LYS A 333 0.17 3.13 32.70
N LEU A 334 0.21 1.86 32.28
CA LEU A 334 0.99 1.43 31.12
C LEU A 334 0.49 2.11 29.83
N ALA A 335 -0.83 2.26 29.66
CA ALA A 335 -1.41 2.97 28.53
C ALA A 335 -0.99 4.45 28.50
N LYS A 336 -0.97 5.13 29.64
CA LYS A 336 -0.49 6.50 29.75
C LYS A 336 0.99 6.65 29.44
N GLU A 337 1.83 5.71 29.88
CA GLU A 337 3.27 5.70 29.57
C GLU A 337 3.49 5.47 28.06
N CYS A 338 2.85 4.46 27.50
CA CYS A 338 2.89 4.18 26.06
C CYS A 338 2.42 5.38 25.21
N MET A 339 1.35 6.07 25.64
CA MET A 339 0.84 7.24 24.93
C MET A 339 1.72 8.48 25.09
N LYS A 340 2.42 8.66 26.21
CA LYS A 340 3.40 9.75 26.37
C LYS A 340 4.51 9.63 25.33
N GLU A 341 5.08 8.45 25.20
CA GLU A 341 6.12 8.18 24.18
C GLU A 341 5.55 8.30 22.77
N TYR A 342 4.33 7.79 22.53
CA TYR A 342 3.66 7.89 21.23
C TYR A 342 3.40 9.35 20.83
N VAL A 343 2.91 10.17 21.73
CA VAL A 343 2.69 11.62 21.52
C VAL A 343 4.00 12.35 21.40
N SER A 344 5.02 11.98 22.18
CA SER A 344 6.37 12.50 22.01
C SER A 344 6.97 12.08 20.67
N ASP A 345 6.68 10.88 20.16
CA ASP A 345 7.12 10.39 18.85
C ASP A 345 6.41 11.05 17.65
N GLN A 346 5.22 11.58 17.81
CA GLN A 346 4.50 12.28 16.74
C GLN A 346 4.67 13.82 16.77
N ASN A 347 4.92 14.41 17.94
CA ASN A 347 5.02 15.86 18.07
C ASN A 347 6.46 16.35 18.04
N ILE A 348 7.00 16.47 16.84
CA ILE A 348 8.15 17.35 16.61
C ILE A 348 7.63 18.78 16.72
N SER A 349 8.08 19.55 17.72
CA SER A 349 7.67 20.95 17.83
C SER A 349 8.28 21.78 16.69
N LEU A 350 7.57 22.83 16.27
CA LEU A 350 8.10 23.77 15.27
C LEU A 350 9.44 24.37 15.72
N ASP A 351 9.65 24.52 17.02
CA ASP A 351 10.88 25.07 17.58
C ASP A 351 12.07 24.11 17.47
N VAL A 352 11.86 22.81 17.61
CA VAL A 352 12.89 21.79 17.38
C VAL A 352 13.36 21.83 15.94
N ILE A 353 12.43 21.92 14.98
CA ILE A 353 12.78 22.02 13.56
C ILE A 353 13.55 23.32 13.28
N LYS A 354 13.09 24.46 13.80
CA LYS A 354 13.78 25.75 13.64
C LYS A 354 15.20 25.72 14.20
N ARG A 355 15.40 25.15 15.41
CA ARG A 355 16.72 24.99 16.01
C ARG A 355 17.63 24.09 15.18
N ALA A 356 17.13 22.97 14.72
CA ALA A 356 17.88 22.04 13.89
C ALA A 356 18.34 22.67 12.57
N VAL A 357 17.45 23.39 11.88
CA VAL A 357 17.81 24.09 10.63
C VAL A 357 18.76 25.25 10.91
N ALA A 358 18.56 26.01 11.98
CA ALA A 358 19.44 27.10 12.38
C ALA A 358 20.87 26.58 12.65
N ALA A 359 21.00 25.49 13.42
CA ALA A 359 22.29 24.84 13.68
C ALA A 359 22.96 24.27 12.42
N TYR A 360 22.18 23.65 11.52
CA TYR A 360 22.73 23.06 10.30
C TYR A 360 23.30 24.11 9.32
N PHE A 361 22.67 25.28 9.24
CA PHE A 361 23.09 26.37 8.34
C PHE A 361 23.92 27.46 9.04
N ASP A 362 24.29 27.25 10.31
CA ASP A 362 25.02 28.21 11.14
C ASP A 362 24.40 29.62 11.13
N ILE A 363 23.08 29.68 11.36
CA ILE A 363 22.30 30.92 11.42
C ILE A 363 21.52 31.01 12.74
N SER A 364 21.18 32.22 13.17
CA SER A 364 20.38 32.40 14.39
C SER A 364 18.90 32.06 14.14
N ILE A 365 18.20 31.60 15.17
CA ILE A 365 16.74 31.41 15.11
C ILE A 365 16.02 32.74 14.81
N SER A 366 16.55 33.84 15.35
CA SER A 366 16.03 35.20 15.10
C SER A 366 16.14 35.57 13.62
N ASP A 367 17.15 35.12 12.91
CA ASP A 367 17.28 35.32 11.46
C ASP A 367 16.24 34.52 10.68
N LEU A 368 15.97 33.28 11.07
CA LEU A 368 14.92 32.45 10.46
C LEU A 368 13.52 33.12 10.58
N THR A 369 13.25 33.74 11.71
CA THR A 369 11.95 34.36 11.99
C THR A 369 11.86 35.82 11.52
N SER A 370 13.01 36.44 11.21
CA SER A 370 13.08 37.86 10.81
C SER A 370 12.38 38.15 9.47
N HIS A 371 12.07 39.43 9.22
CA HIS A 371 11.59 39.89 7.92
C HIS A 371 12.69 40.13 6.87
N ARG A 372 13.98 39.99 7.28
CA ARG A 372 15.11 40.15 6.38
C ARG A 372 15.13 39.08 5.29
N ARG A 373 15.57 39.45 4.06
CA ARG A 373 15.56 38.57 2.87
C ARG A 373 16.94 38.34 2.21
N PRO A 374 18.09 38.32 2.95
CA PRO A 374 19.35 37.98 2.31
C PRO A 374 19.31 36.53 1.81
N LYS A 375 20.03 36.23 0.73
CA LYS A 375 20.00 34.90 0.07
C LYS A 375 20.42 33.76 1.00
N ASN A 376 21.34 34.00 1.91
CA ASN A 376 21.83 33.02 2.89
C ASN A 376 20.80 32.63 3.95
N ILE A 377 19.72 33.40 4.15
CA ILE A 377 18.65 33.11 5.11
C ILE A 377 17.38 32.63 4.39
N ALA A 378 17.17 33.02 3.15
CA ALA A 378 15.95 32.74 2.41
C ALA A 378 15.78 31.22 2.13
N LYS A 379 16.83 30.53 1.66
CA LYS A 379 16.82 29.08 1.39
C LYS A 379 16.64 28.26 2.68
N PRO A 380 17.41 28.49 3.77
CA PRO A 380 17.19 27.83 5.05
C PRO A 380 15.78 28.03 5.61
N ARG A 381 15.23 29.24 5.51
CA ARG A 381 13.87 29.54 5.98
C ARG A 381 12.81 28.78 5.19
N GLN A 382 12.92 28.73 3.86
CA GLN A 382 12.00 27.95 3.01
C GLN A 382 12.07 26.45 3.37
N LEU A 383 13.29 25.95 3.58
CA LEU A 383 13.50 24.57 3.98
C LEU A 383 12.93 24.28 5.37
N ALA A 384 13.10 25.18 6.34
CA ALA A 384 12.51 25.06 7.66
C ALA A 384 10.97 25.03 7.61
N MET A 385 10.33 25.91 6.83
CA MET A 385 8.88 25.92 6.62
C MET A 385 8.40 24.63 5.99
N PHE A 386 9.11 24.10 4.97
CA PHE A 386 8.82 22.83 4.33
C PHE A 386 8.91 21.65 5.32
N LEU A 387 10.00 21.59 6.13
CA LEU A 387 10.16 20.55 7.15
C LEU A 387 9.09 20.66 8.23
N CYS A 388 8.73 21.87 8.68
CA CYS A 388 7.61 22.08 9.60
C CYS A 388 6.31 21.51 9.02
N ARG A 389 6.02 21.77 7.75
CA ARG A 389 4.81 21.26 7.10
C ARG A 389 4.82 19.73 6.92
N SER A 390 5.98 19.15 6.57
CA SER A 390 6.11 17.72 6.28
C SER A 390 6.30 16.84 7.51
N MET A 391 6.78 17.39 8.63
CA MET A 391 7.12 16.64 9.85
C MET A 391 6.19 16.93 11.03
N THR A 392 5.24 17.86 10.89
CA THR A 392 4.28 18.21 11.94
C THR A 392 2.86 18.27 11.39
N ASN A 393 1.87 18.18 12.28
CA ASN A 393 0.46 18.36 11.94
C ASN A 393 0.01 19.84 12.00
N SER A 394 0.97 20.78 12.11
CA SER A 394 0.64 22.20 12.22
C SER A 394 0.03 22.75 10.94
N SER A 395 -0.97 23.60 11.09
CA SER A 395 -1.61 24.32 9.99
C SER A 395 -0.64 25.34 9.35
N LEU A 396 -0.90 25.74 8.12
CA LEU A 396 -0.12 26.77 7.46
C LEU A 396 -0.11 28.10 8.26
N ASN A 397 -1.19 28.43 8.95
CA ASN A 397 -1.30 29.61 9.78
C ASN A 397 -0.43 29.52 11.05
N GLU A 398 -0.40 28.38 11.72
CA GLU A 398 0.46 28.15 12.90
C GLU A 398 1.93 28.18 12.51
N ILE A 399 2.31 27.57 11.39
CA ILE A 399 3.67 27.63 10.86
C ILE A 399 4.03 29.10 10.55
N ALA A 400 3.17 29.82 9.84
CA ALA A 400 3.39 31.23 9.49
C ALA A 400 3.57 32.11 10.74
N ALA A 401 2.73 31.92 11.74
CA ALA A 401 2.84 32.61 13.02
C ALA A 401 4.20 32.33 13.72
N SER A 402 4.66 31.08 13.71
CA SER A 402 5.93 30.67 14.33
C SER A 402 7.18 31.22 13.62
N PHE A 403 7.05 31.68 12.36
CA PHE A 403 8.12 32.32 11.59
C PHE A 403 8.01 33.85 11.56
N GLY A 404 7.50 34.47 12.63
CA GLY A 404 7.44 35.93 12.78
C GLY A 404 6.19 36.54 12.16
N GLY A 405 5.04 35.86 12.20
CA GLY A 405 3.75 36.39 11.75
C GLY A 405 3.67 36.59 10.25
N LYS A 406 4.32 35.71 9.46
CA LYS A 406 4.23 35.73 8.00
C LYS A 406 2.83 35.27 7.54
N ASP A 407 2.48 35.63 6.32
CA ASP A 407 1.26 35.14 5.70
C ASP A 407 1.39 33.64 5.37
N HIS A 408 0.28 32.88 5.50
CA HIS A 408 0.21 31.46 5.15
C HIS A 408 0.58 31.18 3.69
N THR A 409 0.35 32.15 2.80
CA THR A 409 0.76 32.08 1.39
C THR A 409 2.28 32.02 1.24
N THR A 410 3.03 32.67 2.15
CA THR A 410 4.50 32.58 2.19
C THR A 410 4.97 31.16 2.51
N VAL A 411 4.31 30.48 3.44
CA VAL A 411 4.61 29.09 3.79
C VAL A 411 4.25 28.16 2.62
N LEU A 412 3.08 28.37 2.02
CA LEU A 412 2.64 27.59 0.85
C LEU A 412 3.61 27.73 -0.32
N TYR A 413 4.04 28.96 -0.63
CA TYR A 413 5.04 29.22 -1.67
C TYR A 413 6.38 28.54 -1.36
N ALA A 414 6.85 28.59 -0.11
CA ALA A 414 8.08 27.95 0.31
C ALA A 414 8.01 26.43 0.11
N CYS A 415 6.91 25.80 0.53
CA CYS A 415 6.69 24.37 0.35
C CYS A 415 6.70 23.98 -1.13
N LYS A 416 5.91 24.67 -1.96
CA LYS A 416 5.82 24.40 -3.39
C LYS A 416 7.17 24.53 -4.08
N LYS A 417 7.92 25.59 -3.78
CA LYS A 417 9.24 25.82 -4.36
C LYS A 417 10.24 24.73 -3.99
N ILE A 418 10.25 24.25 -2.73
CA ILE A 418 11.12 23.16 -2.31
C ILE A 418 10.72 21.85 -3.00
N GLU A 419 9.42 21.55 -3.11
CA GLU A 419 8.92 20.37 -3.82
C GLU A 419 9.30 20.35 -5.30
N GLU A 420 9.18 21.49 -6.00
CA GLU A 420 9.58 21.63 -7.40
C GLU A 420 11.10 21.43 -7.57
N THR A 421 11.90 22.04 -6.68
CA THR A 421 13.36 21.99 -6.76
C THR A 421 13.91 20.62 -6.35
N LYS A 422 13.25 19.93 -5.41
CA LYS A 422 13.62 18.59 -4.93
C LYS A 422 13.75 17.57 -6.05
N ASN A 423 12.95 17.66 -7.10
CA ASN A 423 12.94 16.71 -8.22
C ASN A 423 14.11 16.90 -9.19
N SER A 424 14.85 18.01 -9.09
CA SER A 424 15.95 18.39 -9.99
C SER A 424 17.27 18.68 -9.30
N ASP A 425 17.33 18.65 -7.95
CA ASP A 425 18.50 19.04 -7.16
C ASP A 425 18.80 17.93 -6.12
N ASP A 426 19.76 17.06 -6.46
CA ASP A 426 20.18 15.95 -5.60
C ASP A 426 20.83 16.44 -4.29
N GLU A 427 21.49 17.61 -4.31
CA GLU A 427 22.09 18.20 -3.11
C GLU A 427 21.01 18.65 -2.13
N LEU A 428 19.92 19.24 -2.62
CA LEU A 428 18.76 19.62 -1.81
C LEU A 428 18.10 18.39 -1.17
N ASN A 429 17.97 17.31 -1.92
CA ASN A 429 17.45 16.04 -1.39
C ASN A 429 18.31 15.50 -0.25
N PHE A 430 19.61 15.48 -0.44
CA PHE A 430 20.55 15.07 0.60
C PHE A 430 20.44 15.95 1.86
N GLN A 431 20.35 17.29 1.69
CA GLN A 431 20.16 18.22 2.81
C GLN A 431 18.84 17.98 3.55
N ILE A 432 17.74 17.70 2.85
CA ILE A 432 16.44 17.38 3.45
C ILE A 432 16.55 16.10 4.30
N ASP A 433 17.15 15.04 3.76
CA ASP A 433 17.28 13.77 4.45
C ASP A 433 18.23 13.82 5.64
N ALA A 434 19.35 14.55 5.50
CA ALA A 434 20.27 14.82 6.59
C ALA A 434 19.61 15.58 7.75
N LEU A 435 18.84 16.63 7.42
CA LEU A 435 18.08 17.40 8.41
C LEU A 435 16.99 16.58 9.08
N LYS A 436 16.25 15.77 8.34
CA LYS A 436 15.25 14.86 8.94
C LYS A 436 15.90 13.91 9.93
N LYS A 437 17.03 13.29 9.56
CA LYS A 437 17.79 12.40 10.45
C LYS A 437 18.32 13.15 11.69
N TYR A 438 18.82 14.36 11.51
CA TYR A 438 19.33 15.20 12.60
C TYR A 438 18.21 15.62 13.57
N ILE A 439 17.06 16.03 13.05
CA ILE A 439 15.87 16.39 13.85
C ILE A 439 15.40 15.17 14.67
N MET A 440 15.34 13.99 14.05
CA MET A 440 14.94 12.76 14.71
C MET A 440 15.93 12.31 15.80
N LYS A 441 17.21 12.55 15.62
CA LYS A 441 18.26 12.21 16.60
C LYS A 441 18.22 13.15 17.82
N ASN A 442 18.22 14.46 17.60
CA ASN A 442 18.29 15.45 18.69
C ASN A 442 17.01 15.50 19.53
N ARG A 443 15.91 15.04 19.00
CA ARG A 443 14.66 14.88 19.72
C ARG A 443 14.77 13.92 20.89
N ARG A 444 15.55 12.83 20.77
CA ARG A 444 15.75 11.86 21.86
C ARG A 444 16.50 12.48 23.04
N GLU A 445 17.41 13.41 22.79
CA GLU A 445 18.20 14.07 23.82
C GLU A 445 17.44 15.16 24.61
N GLU A 446 16.37 15.74 24.04
CA GLU A 446 15.50 16.71 24.75
C GLU A 446 14.39 16.03 25.57
N SER A 447 14.01 14.78 25.26
CA SER A 447 13.04 14.01 26.05
C SER A 447 13.65 13.43 27.35
N ASP A 448 14.97 13.37 27.43
CA ASP A 448 15.71 12.84 28.58
C ASP A 448 16.19 13.94 29.58
N ARG A 449 15.82 15.20 29.32
CA ARG A 449 16.01 16.34 30.23
C ARG A 449 14.68 16.87 30.73
#